data_8db0164a00b85a1e77c860c9b994980b
#
_entry.id   8db0164a00b85a1e77c860c9b994980b
#
_cell.length_a   1.000
_cell.length_b   1.000
_cell.length_c   1.000
_cell.angle_alpha   90.00
_cell.angle_beta   90.00
_cell.angle_gamma   90.00
#
_symmetry.space_group_name_H-M   'P 1'
#
loop_
_entity.id
_entity.type
_entity.pdbx_description
1 polymer ?
#
loop_
_entity_poly.entity_id
_entity_poly.type
_entity_poly.pdbx_seq_one_letter_code
_entity_poly.pdbx_strand_id
1 'polypeptide(L)'
;MNAKKNLMAFILTVSSIALMVICLGLGMVKACAGGDGSEWKEKVAADTLHVVHYTRPDLPQIMTDPAERAVYYVKHYWDGYLTGDTAWVNSGDTEQLYVDFIDALKYVEPETGRKALHTMMVRMEADSTAYRRFCLLGEKYLNEPNSPMRNEDFYIAVLEQMLQSDRLQEWEKIRPADRLKQAHKNRPGMKAADFTYVTVHGDNSRMSRLKAKYTMLFFYDPDCSNCRKFEKLFAEIPAFVEMVENGTLRVLAIYP
;
A
#
# COMPACT_ATOMS: atom_id res chain seq x y z
N MET A 1 -48.00 -2.72 -4.54
CA MET A 1 -48.65 -2.57 -3.23
C MET A 1 -48.05 -3.47 -2.16
N ASN A 2 -47.11 -4.39 -2.48
CA ASN A 2 -46.51 -5.34 -1.51
C ASN A 2 -45.16 -4.90 -0.89
N ALA A 3 -44.40 -4.01 -1.53
CA ALA A 3 -43.07 -3.60 -0.99
C ALA A 3 -43.15 -2.73 0.29
N LYS A 4 -44.15 -1.85 0.39
CA LYS A 4 -44.37 -1.02 1.59
C LYS A 4 -44.82 -1.79 2.82
N LYS A 5 -45.59 -2.89 2.62
CA LYS A 5 -46.02 -3.73 3.75
C LYS A 5 -44.88 -4.56 4.35
N ASN A 6 -43.95 -5.02 3.53
CA ASN A 6 -42.79 -5.79 4.00
C ASN A 6 -41.76 -4.92 4.73
N LEU A 7 -41.57 -3.66 4.31
CA LEU A 7 -40.67 -2.72 4.99
C LEU A 7 -41.23 -2.33 6.37
N MET A 8 -42.56 -2.14 6.51
CA MET A 8 -43.19 -1.80 7.80
C MET A 8 -43.15 -2.95 8.78
N ALA A 9 -43.29 -4.20 8.33
CA ALA A 9 -43.18 -5.41 9.16
C ALA A 9 -41.74 -5.61 9.67
N PHE A 10 -40.72 -5.31 8.83
CA PHE A 10 -39.30 -5.39 9.18
C PHE A 10 -38.93 -4.36 10.28
N ILE A 11 -39.41 -3.12 10.15
CA ILE A 11 -39.14 -2.05 11.13
C ILE A 11 -39.78 -2.36 12.50
N LEU A 12 -40.99 -2.95 12.54
CA LEU A 12 -41.64 -3.32 13.75
C LEU A 12 -40.99 -4.50 14.50
N THR A 13 -40.42 -5.47 13.76
CA THR A 13 -39.69 -6.61 14.36
C THR A 13 -38.34 -6.20 14.96
N VAL A 14 -37.58 -5.30 14.30
CA VAL A 14 -36.32 -4.78 14.83
C VAL A 14 -36.52 -3.92 16.08
N SER A 15 -37.61 -3.13 16.13
CA SER A 15 -37.98 -2.34 17.31
C SER A 15 -38.35 -3.21 18.52
N SER A 16 -39.05 -4.34 18.32
CA SER A 16 -39.44 -5.25 19.38
C SER A 16 -38.25 -6.01 19.99
N ILE A 17 -37.26 -6.39 19.18
CA ILE A 17 -36.04 -7.07 19.64
C ILE A 17 -35.15 -6.09 20.45
N ALA A 18 -35.04 -4.84 20.01
CA ALA A 18 -34.28 -3.80 20.73
C ALA A 18 -34.91 -3.52 22.13
N LEU A 19 -36.22 -3.51 22.26
CA LEU A 19 -36.88 -3.30 23.53
C LEU A 19 -36.71 -4.49 24.49
N MET A 20 -36.68 -5.72 23.98
CA MET A 20 -36.51 -6.94 24.78
C MET A 20 -35.08 -7.04 25.36
N VAL A 21 -34.05 -6.62 24.62
CA VAL A 21 -32.65 -6.58 25.08
C VAL A 21 -32.48 -5.53 26.21
N ILE A 22 -33.16 -4.40 26.12
CA ILE A 22 -33.10 -3.33 27.14
C ILE A 22 -33.79 -3.78 28.44
N CYS A 23 -34.92 -4.53 28.39
CA CYS A 23 -35.59 -5.04 29.55
C CYS A 23 -34.85 -6.17 30.29
N LEU A 24 -34.09 -7.01 29.57
CA LEU A 24 -33.24 -8.05 30.18
C LEU A 24 -31.96 -7.48 30.80
N GLY A 25 -31.46 -6.33 30.32
CA GLY A 25 -30.31 -5.65 30.91
C GLY A 25 -30.59 -4.90 32.20
N LEU A 26 -31.85 -4.50 32.47
CA LEU A 26 -32.24 -3.75 33.66
C LEU A 26 -32.65 -4.65 34.83
N GLY A 27 -32.85 -5.95 34.62
CA GLY A 27 -33.31 -6.91 35.67
C GLY A 27 -32.19 -7.56 36.48
N MET A 28 -30.90 -7.42 36.13
CA MET A 28 -29.76 -8.09 36.79
C MET A 28 -28.88 -7.17 37.67
N VAL A 29 -29.27 -5.93 37.93
CA VAL A 29 -28.42 -4.97 38.67
C VAL A 29 -28.88 -4.78 40.13
N LYS A 30 -29.75 -5.65 40.70
CA LYS A 30 -30.25 -5.46 42.05
C LYS A 30 -29.97 -6.61 43.02
N ALA A 31 -28.86 -7.30 42.95
CA ALA A 31 -28.47 -8.33 43.90
C ALA A 31 -26.98 -8.41 44.23
N CYS A 32 -26.28 -7.31 44.43
CA CYS A 32 -24.97 -7.26 45.12
C CYS A 32 -24.68 -5.82 45.55
N ALA A 33 -25.47 -5.28 46.47
CA ALA A 33 -25.14 -4.04 47.18
C ALA A 33 -24.59 -4.39 48.54
N GLY A 34 -23.29 -4.54 48.70
CA GLY A 34 -22.63 -4.83 49.94
C GLY A 34 -21.13 -4.99 49.80
N GLY A 35 -20.45 -3.96 49.27
CA GLY A 35 -18.99 -3.88 49.23
C GLY A 35 -18.57 -2.55 48.62
N ASP A 36 -17.79 -1.79 49.34
CA ASP A 36 -17.27 -0.49 48.91
C ASP A 36 -16.56 -0.61 47.54
N GLY A 37 -17.26 -0.19 46.47
CA GLY A 37 -16.82 -0.31 45.09
C GLY A 37 -15.76 0.73 44.67
N SER A 38 -15.28 1.56 45.60
CA SER A 38 -14.25 2.59 45.32
C SER A 38 -12.86 1.98 45.24
N GLU A 39 -12.55 0.99 46.06
CA GLU A 39 -11.22 0.36 46.14
C GLU A 39 -10.89 -0.50 44.90
N TRP A 40 -11.90 -1.12 44.24
CA TRP A 40 -11.71 -1.90 43.04
C TRP A 40 -11.51 -1.05 41.76
N LYS A 41 -12.16 0.11 41.67
CA LYS A 41 -11.99 1.03 40.56
C LYS A 41 -10.60 1.70 40.56
N GLU A 42 -10.06 1.98 41.74
CA GLU A 42 -8.74 2.58 41.88
C GLU A 42 -7.62 1.56 41.65
N LYS A 43 -7.79 0.29 42.04
CA LYS A 43 -6.82 -0.78 41.78
C LYS A 43 -6.74 -1.20 40.29
N VAL A 44 -7.87 -1.23 39.58
CA VAL A 44 -7.89 -1.53 38.12
C VAL A 44 -7.34 -0.37 37.28
N ALA A 45 -7.44 0.87 37.77
CA ALA A 45 -6.88 2.03 37.10
C ALA A 45 -5.37 2.17 37.33
N ALA A 46 -4.80 1.55 38.37
CA ALA A 46 -3.38 1.68 38.72
C ALA A 46 -2.47 0.65 38.01
N ASP A 47 -3.04 -0.39 37.38
CA ASP A 47 -2.27 -1.51 36.80
C ASP A 47 -2.32 -1.60 35.26
N THR A 48 -2.86 -0.59 34.59
CA THR A 48 -2.69 -0.48 33.12
C THR A 48 -1.31 0.08 32.86
N LEU A 49 -0.30 -0.79 32.85
CA LEU A 49 1.00 -0.47 32.25
C LEU A 49 0.72 -0.02 30.82
N HIS A 50 0.83 1.29 30.55
CA HIS A 50 0.76 1.81 29.20
C HIS A 50 1.97 1.27 28.43
N VAL A 51 1.76 0.19 27.68
CA VAL A 51 2.79 -0.34 26.79
C VAL A 51 3.03 0.69 25.69
N VAL A 52 4.21 1.26 25.66
CA VAL A 52 4.64 2.13 24.55
C VAL A 52 5.04 1.22 23.39
N HIS A 53 4.18 1.10 22.38
CA HIS A 53 4.41 0.21 21.25
C HIS A 53 5.38 0.78 20.21
N TYR A 54 5.54 2.09 20.19
CA TYR A 54 6.44 2.77 19.27
C TYR A 54 6.97 4.08 19.87
N THR A 55 8.26 4.30 19.67
CA THR A 55 8.91 5.57 19.98
C THR A 55 9.64 6.07 18.73
N ARG A 56 9.32 7.28 18.30
CA ARG A 56 10.03 7.91 17.17
C ARG A 56 11.50 8.12 17.51
N PRO A 57 12.41 8.02 16.52
CA PRO A 57 13.82 8.25 16.76
C PRO A 57 14.08 9.70 17.18
N ASP A 58 14.83 9.88 18.26
CA ASP A 58 15.35 11.18 18.67
C ASP A 58 16.48 11.61 17.75
N LEU A 59 16.36 12.80 17.16
CA LEU A 59 17.40 13.33 16.29
C LEU A 59 18.49 14.00 17.13
N PRO A 60 19.77 13.56 17.02
CA PRO A 60 20.86 14.15 17.76
C PRO A 60 20.97 15.66 17.52
N GLN A 61 21.04 16.46 18.60
CA GLN A 61 21.08 17.92 18.50
C GLN A 61 22.31 18.45 17.76
N ILE A 62 23.40 17.68 17.77
CA ILE A 62 24.64 18.00 17.06
C ILE A 62 24.48 17.91 15.54
N MET A 63 23.47 17.18 15.08
CA MET A 63 23.17 16.96 13.67
C MET A 63 22.36 18.16 13.14
N THR A 64 23.01 19.10 12.46
CA THR A 64 22.38 20.34 11.97
C THR A 64 22.02 20.29 10.50
N ASP A 65 22.73 19.48 9.70
CA ASP A 65 22.42 19.32 8.26
C ASP A 65 21.09 18.58 8.04
N PRO A 66 20.13 19.16 7.28
CA PRO A 66 18.84 18.52 7.01
C PRO A 66 18.95 17.18 6.30
N ALA A 67 19.94 17.00 5.38
CA ALA A 67 20.11 15.75 4.65
C ALA A 67 20.63 14.64 5.58
N GLU A 68 21.61 14.95 6.44
CA GLU A 68 22.09 13.99 7.45
C GLU A 68 20.98 13.61 8.44
N ARG A 69 20.16 14.57 8.86
CA ARG A 69 19.00 14.32 9.74
C ARG A 69 17.98 13.39 9.08
N ALA A 70 17.68 13.61 7.79
CA ALA A 70 16.75 12.75 7.04
C ALA A 70 17.29 11.31 6.93
N VAL A 71 18.57 11.14 6.61
CA VAL A 71 19.24 9.82 6.56
C VAL A 71 19.19 9.13 7.92
N TYR A 72 19.53 9.84 9.00
CA TYR A 72 19.45 9.30 10.35
C TYR A 72 18.03 8.86 10.70
N TYR A 73 17.04 9.73 10.43
CA TYR A 73 15.64 9.48 10.74
C TYR A 73 15.11 8.22 10.07
N VAL A 74 15.31 8.05 8.76
CA VAL A 74 14.81 6.86 8.06
C VAL A 74 15.53 5.58 8.46
N LYS A 75 16.82 5.65 8.82
CA LYS A 75 17.58 4.48 9.29
C LYS A 75 17.10 3.97 10.64
N HIS A 76 16.72 4.89 11.53
CA HIS A 76 16.34 4.58 12.91
C HIS A 76 14.82 4.57 13.14
N TYR A 77 14.03 4.80 12.09
CA TYR A 77 12.58 4.98 12.20
C TYR A 77 11.91 3.83 12.95
N TRP A 78 12.30 2.60 12.69
CA TRP A 78 11.67 1.40 13.24
C TRP A 78 12.38 0.83 14.48
N ASP A 79 13.39 1.52 15.03
CA ASP A 79 14.16 1.00 16.17
C ASP A 79 13.31 0.82 17.43
N GLY A 80 12.38 1.73 17.67
CA GLY A 80 11.46 1.67 18.81
C GLY A 80 10.14 0.93 18.57
N TYR A 81 9.98 0.20 17.43
CA TYR A 81 8.74 -0.49 17.10
C TYR A 81 8.69 -1.90 17.73
N LEU A 82 7.60 -2.21 18.45
CA LEU A 82 7.36 -3.52 19.04
C LEU A 82 6.56 -4.42 18.11
N THR A 83 7.12 -5.57 17.77
CA THR A 83 6.52 -6.53 16.82
C THR A 83 5.62 -7.58 17.49
N GLY A 84 5.75 -7.80 18.81
CA GLY A 84 5.13 -8.93 19.51
C GLY A 84 3.65 -8.75 19.86
N ASP A 85 3.05 -7.57 19.68
CA ASP A 85 1.62 -7.34 19.93
C ASP A 85 0.84 -7.38 18.61
N THR A 86 0.11 -8.47 18.40
CA THR A 86 -0.71 -8.70 17.19
C THR A 86 -1.78 -7.64 16.98
N ALA A 87 -2.39 -7.11 18.04
CA ALA A 87 -3.41 -6.07 17.95
C ALA A 87 -2.80 -4.76 17.47
N TRP A 88 -1.66 -4.39 18.03
CA TRP A 88 -0.87 -3.23 17.62
C TRP A 88 -0.40 -3.35 16.17
N VAL A 89 0.21 -4.47 15.80
CA VAL A 89 0.72 -4.74 14.44
C VAL A 89 -0.37 -4.59 13.38
N ASN A 90 -1.61 -5.00 13.70
CA ASN A 90 -2.75 -4.89 12.77
C ASN A 90 -3.55 -3.59 12.93
N SER A 91 -3.13 -2.67 13.78
CA SER A 91 -3.82 -1.40 14.00
C SER A 91 -3.68 -0.43 12.84
N GLY A 92 -4.58 0.57 12.80
CA GLY A 92 -4.46 1.73 11.91
C GLY A 92 -3.24 2.58 12.21
N ASP A 93 -2.78 2.62 13.47
CA ASP A 93 -1.59 3.38 13.88
C ASP A 93 -0.32 2.79 13.25
N THR A 94 -0.16 1.46 13.24
CA THR A 94 0.93 0.79 12.51
C THR A 94 0.91 1.11 11.02
N GLU A 95 -0.28 1.11 10.41
CA GLU A 95 -0.43 1.48 9.01
C GLU A 95 -0.06 2.94 8.76
N GLN A 96 -0.45 3.86 9.65
CA GLN A 96 -0.06 5.27 9.55
C GLN A 96 1.46 5.45 9.71
N LEU A 97 2.09 4.75 10.64
CA LEU A 97 3.55 4.76 10.78
C LEU A 97 4.25 4.28 9.51
N TYR A 98 3.69 3.25 8.85
CA TYR A 98 4.22 2.79 7.56
C TYR A 98 4.12 3.88 6.48
N VAL A 99 2.96 4.55 6.37
CA VAL A 99 2.75 5.67 5.44
C VAL A 99 3.71 6.81 5.71
N ASP A 100 3.86 7.23 6.98
CA ASP A 100 4.79 8.29 7.39
C ASP A 100 6.24 7.92 7.04
N PHE A 101 6.61 6.65 7.21
CA PHE A 101 7.94 6.16 6.85
C PHE A 101 8.18 6.23 5.34
N ILE A 102 7.25 5.72 4.51
CA ILE A 102 7.37 5.79 3.04
C ILE A 102 7.43 7.25 2.58
N ASP A 103 6.65 8.14 3.19
CA ASP A 103 6.70 9.57 2.89
C ASP A 103 8.07 10.18 3.22
N ALA A 104 8.71 9.76 4.31
CA ALA A 104 10.04 10.22 4.69
C ALA A 104 11.14 9.79 3.71
N LEU A 105 10.96 8.68 2.97
CA LEU A 105 11.97 8.18 2.02
C LEU A 105 12.22 9.14 0.83
N LYS A 106 11.31 10.05 0.52
CA LYS A 106 11.52 11.05 -0.54
C LYS A 106 12.56 12.14 -0.20
N TYR A 107 12.97 12.22 1.06
CA TYR A 107 13.99 13.18 1.52
C TYR A 107 15.41 12.61 1.58
N VAL A 108 15.59 11.36 1.13
CA VAL A 108 16.89 10.69 1.07
C VAL A 108 17.16 10.16 -0.32
N GLU A 109 18.45 9.89 -0.61
CA GLU A 109 18.83 9.25 -1.86
C GLU A 109 18.14 7.89 -2.03
N PRO A 110 17.72 7.50 -3.25
CA PRO A 110 16.97 6.27 -3.51
C PRO A 110 17.64 5.01 -2.92
N GLU A 111 18.97 4.93 -2.99
CA GLU A 111 19.72 3.81 -2.43
C GLU A 111 19.62 3.74 -0.90
N THR A 112 19.64 4.89 -0.23
CA THR A 112 19.42 4.97 1.23
C THR A 112 18.02 4.52 1.59
N GLY A 113 17.01 4.93 0.80
CA GLY A 113 15.61 4.51 0.97
C GLY A 113 15.44 2.99 0.81
N ARG A 114 16.04 2.38 -0.22
CA ARG A 114 16.03 0.92 -0.39
C ARG A 114 16.64 0.18 0.79
N LYS A 115 17.80 0.65 1.29
CA LYS A 115 18.45 0.07 2.48
C LYS A 115 17.60 0.20 3.73
N ALA A 116 16.92 1.33 3.92
CA ALA A 116 16.04 1.53 5.07
C ALA A 116 14.82 0.59 5.02
N LEU A 117 14.23 0.38 3.82
CA LEU A 117 13.16 -0.59 3.60
C LEU A 117 13.61 -2.03 3.88
N HIS A 118 14.77 -2.42 3.36
CA HIS A 118 15.34 -3.73 3.63
C HIS A 118 15.54 -3.93 5.15
N THR A 119 16.15 -2.96 5.83
CA THR A 119 16.37 -3.02 7.29
C THR A 119 15.05 -3.13 8.06
N MET A 120 14.02 -2.38 7.65
CA MET A 120 12.68 -2.49 8.21
C MET A 120 12.14 -3.92 8.06
N MET A 121 12.18 -4.49 6.86
CA MET A 121 11.66 -5.83 6.59
C MET A 121 12.40 -6.90 7.41
N VAL A 122 13.74 -6.83 7.50
CA VAL A 122 14.55 -7.71 8.35
C VAL A 122 14.13 -7.61 9.81
N ARG A 123 13.89 -6.39 10.31
CA ARG A 123 13.44 -6.19 11.70
C ARG A 123 12.08 -6.84 11.95
N MET A 124 11.15 -6.77 10.99
CA MET A 124 9.81 -7.38 11.11
C MET A 124 9.86 -8.92 11.13
N GLU A 125 10.97 -9.54 10.73
CA GLU A 125 11.16 -11.00 10.86
C GLU A 125 11.19 -11.49 12.32
N ALA A 126 11.31 -10.61 13.30
CA ALA A 126 11.20 -10.97 14.71
C ALA A 126 9.85 -11.62 15.04
N ASP A 127 8.76 -11.23 14.34
CA ASP A 127 7.42 -11.81 14.50
C ASP A 127 6.78 -12.09 13.14
N SER A 128 6.17 -13.28 12.98
CA SER A 128 5.56 -13.71 11.71
C SER A 128 4.32 -12.88 11.32
N THR A 129 3.56 -12.40 12.30
CA THR A 129 2.37 -11.55 12.04
C THR A 129 2.82 -10.18 11.56
N ALA A 130 3.81 -9.59 12.24
CA ALA A 130 4.42 -8.32 11.84
C ALA A 130 5.00 -8.43 10.42
N TYR A 131 5.78 -9.47 10.15
CA TYR A 131 6.38 -9.66 8.83
C TYR A 131 5.33 -9.71 7.71
N ARG A 132 4.30 -10.55 7.87
CA ARG A 132 3.21 -10.64 6.88
C ARG A 132 2.44 -9.34 6.73
N ARG A 133 2.18 -8.64 7.83
CA ARG A 133 1.50 -7.33 7.78
C ARG A 133 2.32 -6.33 6.96
N PHE A 134 3.62 -6.25 7.16
CA PHE A 134 4.49 -5.34 6.42
C PHE A 134 4.69 -5.73 4.96
N CYS A 135 4.67 -7.02 4.62
CA CYS A 135 4.57 -7.47 3.22
C CYS A 135 3.30 -6.92 2.54
N LEU A 136 2.14 -7.02 3.22
CA LEU A 136 0.87 -6.50 2.69
C LEU A 136 0.85 -4.97 2.57
N LEU A 137 1.44 -4.25 3.52
CA LEU A 137 1.58 -2.80 3.45
C LEU A 137 2.49 -2.39 2.28
N GLY A 138 3.59 -3.12 2.06
CA GLY A 138 4.46 -2.94 0.90
C GLY A 138 3.70 -3.09 -0.41
N GLU A 139 2.90 -4.15 -0.55
CA GLU A 139 2.04 -4.35 -1.72
C GLU A 139 1.04 -3.21 -1.90
N LYS A 140 0.32 -2.86 -0.82
CA LYS A 140 -0.74 -1.84 -0.83
C LYS A 140 -0.21 -0.46 -1.23
N TYR A 141 0.90 -0.02 -0.63
CA TYR A 141 1.37 1.34 -0.81
C TYR A 141 2.37 1.51 -1.95
N LEU A 142 3.26 0.53 -2.18
CA LEU A 142 4.33 0.66 -3.17
C LEU A 142 3.99 0.06 -4.53
N ASN A 143 3.00 -0.85 -4.62
CA ASN A 143 2.68 -1.57 -5.86
C ASN A 143 1.28 -1.29 -6.42
N GLU A 144 0.26 -1.09 -5.58
CA GLU A 144 -1.12 -0.89 -6.07
C GLU A 144 -1.20 0.28 -7.07
N PRO A 145 -1.84 0.10 -8.25
CA PRO A 145 -1.86 1.11 -9.31
C PRO A 145 -2.42 2.47 -8.88
N ASN A 146 -3.38 2.47 -7.96
CA ASN A 146 -4.05 3.69 -7.48
C ASN A 146 -3.37 4.30 -6.24
N SER A 147 -2.27 3.72 -5.76
CA SER A 147 -1.54 4.27 -4.63
C SER A 147 -0.78 5.54 -5.04
N PRO A 148 -0.98 6.67 -4.35
CA PRO A 148 -0.21 7.89 -4.60
C PRO A 148 1.27 7.73 -4.20
N MET A 149 1.60 6.69 -3.44
CA MET A 149 2.96 6.37 -2.97
C MET A 149 3.62 5.25 -3.78
N ARG A 150 3.00 4.83 -4.90
CA ARG A 150 3.53 3.77 -5.74
C ARG A 150 4.96 4.08 -6.17
N ASN A 151 5.86 3.15 -5.85
CA ASN A 151 7.27 3.25 -6.18
C ASN A 151 7.86 1.86 -6.41
N GLU A 152 8.12 1.53 -7.66
CA GLU A 152 8.59 0.22 -8.06
C GLU A 152 10.01 -0.08 -7.53
N ASP A 153 10.89 0.93 -7.45
CA ASP A 153 12.25 0.78 -6.90
C ASP A 153 12.23 0.38 -5.43
N PHE A 154 11.34 0.98 -4.66
CA PHE A 154 11.15 0.64 -3.24
C PHE A 154 10.45 -0.70 -3.08
N TYR A 155 9.50 -1.02 -3.97
CA TYR A 155 8.82 -2.31 -3.92
C TYR A 155 9.75 -3.48 -4.25
N ILE A 156 10.72 -3.28 -5.15
CA ILE A 156 11.77 -4.27 -5.43
C ILE A 156 12.52 -4.64 -4.14
N ALA A 157 12.91 -3.68 -3.31
CA ALA A 157 13.60 -3.96 -2.05
C ALA A 157 12.75 -4.81 -1.08
N VAL A 158 11.44 -4.58 -1.04
CA VAL A 158 10.50 -5.41 -0.26
C VAL A 158 10.41 -6.82 -0.84
N LEU A 159 10.26 -6.96 -2.16
CA LEU A 159 10.17 -8.26 -2.84
C LEU A 159 11.43 -9.10 -2.68
N GLU A 160 12.61 -8.48 -2.79
CA GLU A 160 13.89 -9.14 -2.58
C GLU A 160 13.98 -9.73 -1.17
N GLN A 161 13.58 -8.98 -0.15
CA GLN A 161 13.56 -9.47 1.21
C GLN A 161 12.51 -10.57 1.43
N MET A 162 11.33 -10.47 0.79
CA MET A 162 10.32 -11.52 0.85
C MET A 162 10.85 -12.87 0.31
N LEU A 163 11.67 -12.84 -0.73
CA LEU A 163 12.24 -14.06 -1.32
C LEU A 163 13.37 -14.64 -0.46
N GLN A 164 14.11 -13.82 0.26
CA GLN A 164 15.21 -14.26 1.13
C GLN A 164 14.73 -14.76 2.49
N SER A 165 13.58 -14.29 2.96
CA SER A 165 13.07 -14.56 4.30
C SER A 165 12.61 -16.02 4.50
N ASP A 166 12.93 -16.59 5.66
CA ASP A 166 12.39 -17.87 6.11
C ASP A 166 11.00 -17.74 6.77
N ARG A 167 10.46 -16.53 6.89
CA ARG A 167 9.12 -16.28 7.46
C ARG A 167 7.98 -16.59 6.49
N LEU A 168 8.29 -16.71 5.20
CA LEU A 168 7.34 -17.11 4.16
C LEU A 168 7.62 -18.54 3.68
N GLN A 169 6.55 -19.30 3.49
CA GLN A 169 6.63 -20.62 2.87
C GLN A 169 6.91 -20.49 1.38
N GLU A 170 7.45 -21.53 0.75
CA GLU A 170 7.82 -21.49 -0.68
C GLU A 170 6.64 -21.11 -1.61
N TRP A 171 5.43 -21.57 -1.29
CA TRP A 171 4.25 -21.21 -2.07
C TRP A 171 3.86 -19.71 -1.92
N GLU A 172 4.17 -19.07 -0.77
CA GLU A 172 3.95 -17.63 -0.56
C GLU A 172 4.95 -16.79 -1.37
N LYS A 173 6.11 -17.33 -1.74
CA LYS A 173 7.16 -16.68 -2.52
C LYS A 173 6.91 -16.69 -4.03
N ILE A 174 6.01 -17.52 -4.54
CA ILE A 174 5.73 -17.66 -5.99
C ILE A 174 5.30 -16.31 -6.59
N ARG A 175 4.32 -15.65 -6.00
CA ARG A 175 3.81 -14.34 -6.49
C ARG A 175 4.84 -13.20 -6.34
N PRO A 176 5.55 -13.05 -5.21
CA PRO A 176 6.68 -12.12 -5.10
C PRO A 176 7.77 -12.32 -6.14
N ALA A 177 8.14 -13.58 -6.45
CA ALA A 177 9.16 -13.90 -7.45
C ALA A 177 8.72 -13.45 -8.86
N ASP A 178 7.47 -13.71 -9.25
CA ASP A 178 6.96 -13.26 -10.54
C ASP A 178 6.89 -11.73 -10.59
N ARG A 179 6.42 -11.07 -9.54
CA ARG A 179 6.39 -9.60 -9.45
C ARG A 179 7.78 -8.97 -9.54
N LEU A 180 8.77 -9.55 -8.85
CA LEU A 180 10.15 -9.07 -8.96
C LEU A 180 10.67 -9.18 -10.38
N LYS A 181 10.41 -10.32 -11.04
CA LYS A 181 10.76 -10.51 -12.45
C LYS A 181 10.09 -9.47 -13.37
N GLN A 182 8.84 -9.10 -13.10
CA GLN A 182 8.14 -8.06 -13.87
C GLN A 182 8.73 -6.66 -13.57
N ALA A 183 8.97 -6.34 -12.30
CA ALA A 183 9.50 -5.05 -11.86
C ALA A 183 10.91 -4.76 -12.42
N HIS A 184 11.69 -5.78 -12.73
CA HIS A 184 12.99 -5.61 -13.39
C HIS A 184 12.90 -5.36 -14.90
N LYS A 185 11.71 -5.47 -15.52
CA LYS A 185 11.54 -5.15 -16.95
C LYS A 185 11.32 -3.66 -17.18
N ASN A 186 11.73 -3.18 -18.34
CA ASN A 186 11.41 -1.82 -18.83
C ASN A 186 11.80 -0.69 -17.86
N ARG A 187 12.86 -0.88 -17.09
CA ARG A 187 13.36 0.18 -16.19
C ARG A 187 14.02 1.31 -16.97
N PRO A 188 14.00 2.55 -16.46
CA PRO A 188 14.69 3.67 -17.09
C PRO A 188 16.16 3.33 -17.40
N GLY A 189 16.60 3.64 -18.62
CA GLY A 189 17.95 3.34 -19.10
C GLY A 189 18.18 1.91 -19.60
N MET A 190 17.22 0.98 -19.40
CA MET A 190 17.31 -0.37 -19.93
C MET A 190 16.66 -0.49 -21.30
N LYS A 191 17.10 -1.51 -22.07
CA LYS A 191 16.43 -1.87 -23.31
C LYS A 191 15.02 -2.36 -23.00
N ALA A 192 14.01 -1.75 -23.65
CA ALA A 192 12.62 -2.17 -23.51
C ALA A 192 12.41 -3.63 -23.97
N ALA A 193 11.53 -4.34 -23.28
CA ALA A 193 11.12 -5.69 -23.69
C ALA A 193 10.42 -5.64 -25.04
N ASP A 194 10.89 -6.43 -26.00
CA ASP A 194 10.28 -6.52 -27.33
C ASP A 194 9.09 -7.48 -27.32
N PHE A 195 8.07 -7.18 -28.10
CA PHE A 195 6.89 -8.02 -28.26
C PHE A 195 6.36 -7.97 -29.70
N THR A 196 5.59 -9.00 -30.05
CA THR A 196 4.85 -9.06 -31.31
C THR A 196 3.42 -8.60 -31.11
N TYR A 197 2.86 -7.98 -32.12
CA TYR A 197 1.46 -7.54 -32.16
C TYR A 197 0.87 -7.75 -33.57
N VAL A 198 -0.44 -7.81 -33.66
CA VAL A 198 -1.16 -7.85 -34.92
C VAL A 198 -1.71 -6.46 -35.22
N THR A 199 -1.49 -5.97 -36.42
CA THR A 199 -2.01 -4.67 -36.86
C THR A 199 -3.52 -4.75 -37.10
N VAL A 200 -4.20 -3.62 -37.22
CA VAL A 200 -5.62 -3.54 -37.57
C VAL A 200 -5.93 -4.15 -38.95
N HIS A 201 -4.89 -4.35 -39.80
CA HIS A 201 -5.03 -4.99 -41.10
C HIS A 201 -4.73 -6.51 -41.07
N GLY A 202 -4.45 -7.07 -39.88
CA GLY A 202 -4.17 -8.49 -39.71
C GLY A 202 -2.70 -8.89 -39.86
N ASP A 203 -1.78 -7.93 -40.08
CA ASP A 203 -0.36 -8.22 -40.27
C ASP A 203 0.35 -8.39 -38.95
N ASN A 204 1.29 -9.36 -38.88
CA ASN A 204 2.17 -9.53 -37.74
C ASN A 204 3.33 -8.52 -37.78
N SER A 205 3.54 -7.82 -36.68
CA SER A 205 4.65 -6.88 -36.52
C SER A 205 5.31 -7.03 -35.13
N ARG A 206 6.38 -6.27 -34.90
CA ARG A 206 7.11 -6.25 -33.63
C ARG A 206 7.41 -4.80 -33.24
N MET A 207 7.39 -4.52 -31.94
CA MET A 207 7.67 -3.19 -31.40
C MET A 207 9.07 -2.69 -31.85
N SER A 208 10.07 -3.55 -31.84
CA SER A 208 11.45 -3.21 -32.24
C SER A 208 11.62 -2.82 -33.72
N ARG A 209 10.60 -3.05 -34.56
CA ARG A 209 10.60 -2.58 -35.99
C ARG A 209 10.17 -1.13 -36.12
N LEU A 210 9.55 -0.54 -35.10
CA LEU A 210 9.19 0.87 -35.09
C LEU A 210 10.49 1.72 -35.05
N LYS A 211 10.65 2.59 -36.02
CA LYS A 211 11.81 3.49 -36.10
C LYS A 211 11.35 4.91 -35.85
N ALA A 212 11.71 5.46 -34.71
CA ALA A 212 11.51 6.84 -34.31
C ALA A 212 12.50 7.19 -33.20
N LYS A 213 12.71 8.48 -32.94
CA LYS A 213 13.46 8.91 -31.76
C LYS A 213 12.78 8.50 -30.46
N TYR A 214 11.46 8.57 -30.44
CA TYR A 214 10.62 8.15 -29.32
C TYR A 214 9.52 7.21 -29.81
N THR A 215 9.20 6.20 -28.99
CA THR A 215 8.04 5.33 -29.21
C THR A 215 7.17 5.38 -27.96
N MET A 216 5.90 5.79 -28.12
CA MET A 216 4.91 5.79 -27.07
C MET A 216 4.03 4.54 -27.21
N LEU A 217 3.93 3.74 -26.15
CA LEU A 217 2.99 2.63 -26.06
C LEU A 217 1.73 3.14 -25.33
N PHE A 218 0.60 3.14 -26.02
CA PHE A 218 -0.68 3.54 -25.47
C PHE A 218 -1.59 2.32 -25.35
N PHE A 219 -1.67 1.74 -24.17
CA PHE A 219 -2.58 0.65 -23.88
C PHE A 219 -3.99 1.20 -23.65
N TYR A 220 -4.96 0.78 -24.44
CA TYR A 220 -6.30 1.30 -24.38
C TYR A 220 -7.36 0.20 -24.47
N ASP A 221 -8.55 0.53 -24.01
CA ASP A 221 -9.77 -0.23 -24.21
C ASP A 221 -10.78 0.67 -24.95
N PRO A 222 -11.39 0.22 -26.07
CA PRO A 222 -12.39 0.98 -26.81
C PRO A 222 -13.57 1.47 -25.96
N ASP A 223 -13.96 0.71 -24.93
CA ASP A 223 -15.06 1.05 -24.04
C ASP A 223 -14.64 1.94 -22.86
N CYS A 224 -13.36 2.20 -22.70
CA CYS A 224 -12.83 3.03 -21.62
C CYS A 224 -13.03 4.53 -21.90
N SER A 225 -13.88 5.19 -21.11
CA SER A 225 -14.13 6.63 -21.23
C SER A 225 -12.88 7.50 -20.97
N ASN A 226 -11.99 7.06 -20.10
CA ASN A 226 -10.74 7.77 -19.80
C ASN A 226 -9.75 7.67 -20.97
N CYS A 227 -9.66 6.53 -21.64
CA CYS A 227 -8.81 6.38 -22.83
C CYS A 227 -9.22 7.38 -23.90
N ARG A 228 -10.53 7.52 -24.18
CA ARG A 228 -11.06 8.52 -25.13
C ARG A 228 -10.75 9.98 -24.73
N LYS A 229 -10.69 10.29 -23.43
CA LYS A 229 -10.26 11.62 -22.96
C LYS A 229 -8.78 11.87 -23.25
N PHE A 230 -7.92 10.87 -23.03
CA PHE A 230 -6.50 10.98 -23.32
C PHE A 230 -6.21 11.10 -24.82
N GLU A 231 -6.93 10.37 -25.68
CA GLU A 231 -6.81 10.51 -27.14
C GLU A 231 -7.12 11.94 -27.57
N LYS A 232 -8.20 12.54 -27.09
CA LYS A 232 -8.54 13.94 -27.38
C LYS A 232 -7.47 14.90 -26.86
N LEU A 233 -7.01 14.71 -25.61
CA LEU A 233 -5.99 15.54 -25.02
C LEU A 233 -4.70 15.51 -25.85
N PHE A 234 -4.24 14.33 -26.30
CA PHE A 234 -3.04 14.22 -27.14
C PHE A 234 -3.22 14.96 -28.49
N ALA A 235 -4.39 14.89 -29.09
CA ALA A 235 -4.69 15.60 -30.33
C ALA A 235 -4.74 17.13 -30.15
N GLU A 236 -4.97 17.63 -28.95
CA GLU A 236 -5.03 19.06 -28.63
C GLU A 236 -3.67 19.66 -28.24
N ILE A 237 -2.62 18.83 -28.04
CA ILE A 237 -1.27 19.29 -27.68
C ILE A 237 -0.45 19.52 -28.95
N PRO A 238 -0.17 20.78 -29.37
CA PRO A 238 0.49 21.07 -30.65
C PRO A 238 1.87 20.39 -30.77
N ALA A 239 2.67 20.40 -29.73
CA ALA A 239 3.99 19.78 -29.73
C ALA A 239 3.92 18.25 -29.91
N PHE A 240 2.89 17.59 -29.37
CA PHE A 240 2.68 16.16 -29.56
C PHE A 240 2.32 15.84 -31.01
N VAL A 241 1.40 16.61 -31.60
CA VAL A 241 0.97 16.46 -33.00
C VAL A 241 2.16 16.68 -33.94
N GLU A 242 2.93 17.75 -33.74
CA GLU A 242 4.15 18.03 -34.51
C GLU A 242 5.17 16.87 -34.43
N MET A 243 5.42 16.31 -33.27
CA MET A 243 6.33 15.19 -33.10
C MET A 243 5.86 13.91 -33.80
N VAL A 244 4.57 13.69 -33.90
CA VAL A 244 3.98 12.56 -34.64
C VAL A 244 4.08 12.80 -36.15
N GLU A 245 3.73 14.00 -36.63
CA GLU A 245 3.75 14.36 -38.05
C GLU A 245 5.16 14.33 -38.63
N ASN A 246 6.15 14.86 -37.93
CA ASN A 246 7.56 14.87 -38.39
C ASN A 246 8.28 13.53 -38.12
N GLY A 247 7.61 12.51 -37.59
CA GLY A 247 8.16 11.17 -37.34
C GLY A 247 9.14 11.05 -36.17
N THR A 248 9.30 12.10 -35.36
CA THR A 248 10.12 12.06 -34.15
C THR A 248 9.51 11.14 -33.10
N LEU A 249 8.18 11.09 -33.02
CA LEU A 249 7.39 10.21 -32.13
C LEU A 249 6.55 9.23 -32.97
N ARG A 250 6.61 7.95 -32.62
CA ARG A 250 5.66 6.93 -33.06
C ARG A 250 4.77 6.53 -31.88
N VAL A 251 3.47 6.53 -32.11
CA VAL A 251 2.49 6.04 -31.13
C VAL A 251 2.03 4.65 -31.57
N LEU A 252 2.20 3.66 -30.71
CA LEU A 252 1.64 2.33 -30.87
C LEU A 252 0.47 2.18 -29.89
N ALA A 253 -0.75 2.32 -30.41
CA ALA A 253 -1.94 2.07 -29.63
C ALA A 253 -2.20 0.55 -29.60
N ILE A 254 -2.37 -0.01 -28.39
CA ILE A 254 -2.44 -1.45 -28.16
C ILE A 254 -3.74 -1.74 -27.41
N TYR A 255 -4.55 -2.60 -27.98
CA TYR A 255 -5.65 -3.28 -27.31
C TYR A 255 -5.19 -4.68 -26.97
N PRO A 256 -5.05 -5.02 -25.62
CA PRO A 256 -4.49 -6.30 -25.17
C PRO A 256 -5.42 -7.49 -25.43
#